data_93b4bd743efea8fa47e7246aa73348d8
#
_entry.id   93b4bd743efea8fa47e7246aa73348d8
#
_cell.length_a   1.000
_cell.length_b   1.000
_cell.length_c   1.000
_cell.angle_alpha   90.00
_cell.angle_beta   90.00
_cell.angle_gamma   90.00
#
_symmetry.space_group_name_H-M   'P 1'
#
loop_
_entity.id
_entity.type
_entity.pdbx_description
1 polymer ?
#
loop_
_entity_poly.entity_id
_entity_poly.type
_entity_poly.pdbx_seq_one_letter_code
_entity_poly.pdbx_strand_id
1 'polypeptide(L)'
;MQKGGAAVRRWILPGCVLAALAAAAVLFWMGRAPGFSDVSRRDSRYPAIAGAVEAGYMQPLEDGSFAPDAPADARTVVTALLRAIGEEAEPAEEQARAHRLVLSTQTVDLDATVERRAAAGMAARALDLLSIAGESPYADCTDGYVVKLWEKEIWREEGGLFRPEDPITRGELAALACAAAGADVSAGAFRYSNYWVDPLETVPENPYDAAAFTWEGDTVAYTGGGYTALRGVDVSGYQGEIDWEAVKADGIDFAMIRVGGRFTRSGGLYDDSAFTRNIQGALDAGLRVGVYFFSQAVSAEEGLEEAAWVLERIAGYDLSMPVALDWEYLDGGEARTTGVEPEAVTDGVEAFCAAAEAAGYRAMFYCNRYCGYIKLDLRRLTAYETWFAQYDLFPDFRYTFTMWQYTSQGQVDGIDAPVDLDLYFIPD
;
A
#
# COMPACT_ATOMS: atom_id res chain seq x y z
N MET A 1 20.39 72.65 4.55
CA MET A 1 21.14 71.44 4.24
C MET A 1 20.15 70.40 3.71
N GLN A 2 20.12 70.26 2.40
CA GLN A 2 19.17 69.37 1.65
C GLN A 2 19.68 67.93 1.69
N LYS A 3 18.79 66.98 2.02
CA LYS A 3 19.00 65.55 1.80
C LYS A 3 18.36 65.14 0.50
N GLY A 4 19.18 64.76 -0.46
CA GLY A 4 18.74 64.17 -1.72
C GLY A 4 18.23 62.74 -1.55
N GLY A 5 16.99 62.50 -1.92
CA GLY A 5 16.41 61.18 -2.06
C GLY A 5 16.71 60.60 -3.44
N ALA A 6 17.38 59.47 -3.51
CA ALA A 6 17.58 58.72 -4.74
C ALA A 6 16.31 57.93 -5.08
N ALA A 7 15.70 58.30 -6.23
CA ALA A 7 14.56 57.59 -6.80
C ALA A 7 15.03 56.27 -7.44
N VAL A 8 14.61 55.15 -6.88
CA VAL A 8 14.75 53.79 -7.50
C VAL A 8 13.75 53.71 -8.67
N ARG A 9 14.22 53.83 -9.91
CA ARG A 9 13.46 53.54 -11.10
C ARG A 9 13.21 52.02 -11.18
N ARG A 10 12.02 51.57 -10.79
CA ARG A 10 11.52 50.24 -11.11
C ARG A 10 11.25 50.18 -12.63
N TRP A 11 12.04 49.36 -13.31
CA TRP A 11 11.74 48.97 -14.71
C TRP A 11 10.59 47.97 -14.66
N ILE A 12 9.36 48.45 -14.89
CA ILE A 12 8.21 47.59 -15.20
C ILE A 12 8.35 47.27 -16.69
N LEU A 13 8.84 46.09 -17.01
CA LEU A 13 8.70 45.57 -18.40
C LEU A 13 7.21 45.39 -18.66
N PRO A 14 6.67 45.94 -19.75
CA PRO A 14 5.26 45.88 -20.01
C PRO A 14 4.82 44.42 -20.21
N GLY A 15 3.77 43.97 -19.53
CA GLY A 15 3.20 42.61 -19.63
C GLY A 15 2.86 42.21 -21.10
N CYS A 16 2.70 43.18 -22.01
CA CYS A 16 2.53 42.94 -23.44
C CYS A 16 3.75 42.29 -24.13
N VAL A 17 4.98 42.50 -23.64
CA VAL A 17 6.17 41.87 -24.25
C VAL A 17 6.27 40.38 -23.85
N LEU A 18 5.93 40.04 -22.61
CA LEU A 18 5.88 38.66 -22.17
C LEU A 18 4.74 37.88 -22.85
N ALA A 19 3.57 38.49 -22.99
CA ALA A 19 2.46 37.91 -23.75
C ALA A 19 2.79 37.72 -25.23
N ALA A 20 3.50 38.68 -25.86
CA ALA A 20 3.94 38.57 -27.26
C ALA A 20 5.01 37.50 -27.46
N LEU A 21 5.94 37.34 -26.50
CA LEU A 21 6.95 36.27 -26.52
C LEU A 21 6.33 34.90 -26.29
N ALA A 22 5.36 34.79 -25.40
CA ALA A 22 4.61 33.55 -25.18
C ALA A 22 3.78 33.20 -26.43
N ALA A 23 3.08 34.18 -27.06
CA ALA A 23 2.35 33.97 -28.31
C ALA A 23 3.28 33.60 -29.47
N ALA A 24 4.46 34.23 -29.58
CA ALA A 24 5.45 33.92 -30.60
C ALA A 24 6.06 32.51 -30.40
N ALA A 25 6.28 32.10 -29.14
CA ALA A 25 6.73 30.74 -28.81
C ALA A 25 5.66 29.68 -29.16
N VAL A 26 4.39 29.96 -28.86
CA VAL A 26 3.26 29.12 -29.25
C VAL A 26 3.12 29.02 -30.77
N LEU A 27 3.20 30.16 -31.48
CA LEU A 27 3.13 30.18 -32.95
C LEU A 27 4.33 29.49 -33.62
N PHE A 28 5.53 29.63 -33.05
CA PHE A 28 6.74 28.95 -33.50
C PHE A 28 6.64 27.43 -33.28
N TRP A 29 6.13 27.04 -32.14
CA TRP A 29 5.86 25.63 -31.81
C TRP A 29 4.75 25.05 -32.71
N MET A 30 3.63 25.76 -32.90
CA MET A 30 2.54 25.34 -33.80
C MET A 30 2.97 25.23 -35.27
N GLY A 31 3.99 25.99 -35.72
CA GLY A 31 4.57 25.87 -37.05
C GLY A 31 5.43 24.63 -37.26
N ARG A 32 5.96 24.04 -36.22
CA ARG A 32 6.81 22.84 -36.25
C ARG A 32 6.10 21.58 -35.74
N ALA A 33 4.96 21.73 -35.05
CA ALA A 33 4.25 20.62 -34.49
C ALA A 33 3.74 19.62 -35.56
N PRO A 34 3.70 18.32 -35.27
CA PRO A 34 3.26 17.30 -36.20
C PRO A 34 1.89 17.60 -36.82
N GLY A 35 1.74 17.30 -38.09
CA GLY A 35 0.44 17.34 -38.75
C GLY A 35 -0.11 15.93 -38.89
N PHE A 36 -1.42 15.78 -38.67
CA PHE A 36 -2.13 14.50 -38.81
C PHE A 36 -3.22 14.68 -39.87
N SER A 37 -3.52 13.65 -40.66
CA SER A 37 -4.53 13.71 -41.68
C SER A 37 -5.97 13.79 -41.14
N ASP A 38 -6.17 13.33 -39.91
CA ASP A 38 -7.45 13.15 -39.22
C ASP A 38 -7.63 13.99 -37.95
N VAL A 39 -6.58 14.66 -37.44
CA VAL A 39 -6.65 15.53 -36.26
C VAL A 39 -6.35 16.97 -36.64
N SER A 40 -7.39 17.81 -36.52
CA SER A 40 -7.24 19.26 -36.72
C SER A 40 -6.47 19.89 -35.57
N ARG A 41 -5.63 20.90 -35.88
CA ARG A 41 -4.98 21.75 -34.84
C ARG A 41 -5.96 22.49 -33.93
N ARG A 42 -7.26 22.51 -34.26
CA ARG A 42 -8.34 23.07 -33.43
C ARG A 42 -9.03 22.06 -32.58
N ASP A 43 -8.71 20.76 -32.75
CA ASP A 43 -9.20 19.70 -31.86
C ASP A 43 -8.61 19.91 -30.44
N SER A 44 -9.43 19.82 -29.42
CA SER A 44 -9.01 20.00 -28.03
C SER A 44 -7.95 19.00 -27.60
N ARG A 45 -7.90 17.83 -28.23
CA ARG A 45 -6.94 16.75 -27.95
C ARG A 45 -5.60 16.97 -28.70
N TYR A 46 -5.55 17.84 -29.70
CA TYR A 46 -4.35 18.05 -30.52
C TYR A 46 -3.09 18.34 -29.69
N PRO A 47 -3.12 19.21 -28.66
CA PRO A 47 -1.90 19.48 -27.88
C PRO A 47 -1.31 18.23 -27.24
N ALA A 48 -2.13 17.36 -26.66
CA ALA A 48 -1.69 16.11 -26.05
C ALA A 48 -1.17 15.11 -27.10
N ILE A 49 -1.90 14.96 -28.22
CA ILE A 49 -1.51 14.10 -29.35
C ILE A 49 -0.18 14.52 -29.93
N ALA A 50 -0.04 15.83 -30.25
CA ALA A 50 1.20 16.37 -30.82
C ALA A 50 2.37 16.24 -29.82
N GLY A 51 2.13 16.51 -28.54
CA GLY A 51 3.12 16.36 -27.48
C GLY A 51 3.59 14.90 -27.33
N ALA A 52 2.67 13.95 -27.33
CA ALA A 52 3.00 12.52 -27.22
C ALA A 52 3.81 12.01 -28.41
N VAL A 53 3.51 12.50 -29.62
CA VAL A 53 4.26 12.15 -30.83
C VAL A 53 5.63 12.84 -30.87
N GLU A 54 5.72 14.12 -30.52
CA GLU A 54 6.98 14.88 -30.47
C GLU A 54 7.94 14.33 -29.43
N ALA A 55 7.41 13.94 -28.25
CA ALA A 55 8.19 13.29 -27.18
C ALA A 55 8.54 11.82 -27.48
N GLY A 56 7.96 11.23 -28.55
CA GLY A 56 8.20 9.85 -28.93
C GLY A 56 7.43 8.80 -28.13
N TYR A 57 6.48 9.20 -27.29
CA TYR A 57 5.66 8.28 -26.51
C TYR A 57 4.75 7.43 -27.39
N MET A 58 4.16 8.06 -28.41
CA MET A 58 3.31 7.41 -29.40
C MET A 58 3.77 7.75 -30.83
N GLN A 59 3.29 6.95 -31.80
CA GLN A 59 3.58 7.17 -33.21
C GLN A 59 2.27 7.36 -33.99
N PRO A 60 2.25 8.19 -35.06
CA PRO A 60 1.19 8.17 -36.05
C PRO A 60 1.10 6.81 -36.73
N LEU A 61 -0.03 6.55 -37.38
CA LEU A 61 -0.20 5.39 -38.23
C LEU A 61 0.57 5.58 -39.54
N GLU A 62 0.77 4.51 -40.33
CA GLU A 62 1.54 4.52 -41.56
C GLU A 62 0.95 5.48 -42.63
N ASP A 63 -0.37 5.71 -42.59
CA ASP A 63 -1.08 6.64 -43.50
C ASP A 63 -1.02 8.12 -43.07
N GLY A 64 -0.30 8.41 -41.98
CA GLY A 64 -0.15 9.73 -41.41
C GLY A 64 -1.33 10.21 -40.56
N SER A 65 -2.30 9.34 -40.28
CA SER A 65 -3.37 9.58 -39.29
C SER A 65 -2.91 9.27 -37.88
N PHE A 66 -3.61 9.77 -36.86
CA PHE A 66 -3.40 9.39 -35.48
C PHE A 66 -4.48 8.44 -34.94
N ALA A 67 -5.68 8.48 -35.53
CA ALA A 67 -6.87 7.73 -35.13
C ALA A 67 -7.26 7.96 -33.66
N PRO A 68 -7.53 9.20 -33.21
CA PRO A 68 -7.69 9.55 -31.80
C PRO A 68 -8.86 8.83 -31.12
N ASP A 69 -9.89 8.45 -31.86
CA ASP A 69 -11.07 7.75 -31.34
C ASP A 69 -10.94 6.21 -31.43
N ALA A 70 -9.88 5.68 -32.03
CA ALA A 70 -9.65 4.25 -32.09
C ALA A 70 -9.21 3.70 -30.72
N PRO A 71 -9.68 2.51 -30.33
CA PRO A 71 -9.19 1.83 -29.15
C PRO A 71 -7.68 1.58 -29.22
N ALA A 72 -6.99 1.71 -28.08
CA ALA A 72 -5.58 1.35 -27.96
C ALA A 72 -5.45 -0.12 -27.52
N ASP A 73 -4.53 -0.87 -28.16
CA ASP A 73 -4.14 -2.18 -27.72
C ASP A 73 -3.11 -2.15 -26.59
N ALA A 74 -2.90 -3.30 -25.90
CA ALA A 74 -2.02 -3.38 -24.74
C ALA A 74 -0.57 -3.05 -25.10
N ARG A 75 -0.09 -3.41 -26.29
CA ARG A 75 1.25 -3.04 -26.77
C ARG A 75 1.42 -1.53 -26.85
N THR A 76 0.44 -0.86 -27.42
CA THR A 76 0.46 0.61 -27.56
C THR A 76 0.43 1.29 -26.17
N VAL A 77 -0.43 0.79 -25.24
CA VAL A 77 -0.53 1.33 -23.87
C VAL A 77 0.80 1.15 -23.12
N VAL A 78 1.33 -0.06 -23.10
CA VAL A 78 2.62 -0.38 -22.43
C VAL A 78 3.74 0.48 -23.00
N THR A 79 3.88 0.51 -24.33
CA THR A 79 4.94 1.28 -24.98
C THR A 79 4.85 2.77 -24.67
N ALA A 80 3.65 3.35 -24.72
CA ALA A 80 3.45 4.77 -24.45
C ALA A 80 3.80 5.13 -23.00
N LEU A 81 3.36 4.32 -22.03
CA LEU A 81 3.61 4.55 -20.61
C LEU A 81 5.08 4.38 -20.25
N LEU A 82 5.75 3.32 -20.71
CA LEU A 82 7.18 3.11 -20.47
C LEU A 82 8.03 4.26 -21.00
N ARG A 83 7.77 4.69 -22.23
CA ARG A 83 8.47 5.84 -22.80
C ARG A 83 8.18 7.14 -22.06
N ALA A 84 6.97 7.32 -21.55
CA ALA A 84 6.60 8.48 -20.75
C ALA A 84 7.40 8.59 -19.46
N ILE A 85 7.74 7.46 -18.83
CA ILE A 85 8.58 7.43 -17.62
C ILE A 85 10.08 7.33 -17.93
N GLY A 86 10.48 7.35 -19.21
CA GLY A 86 11.88 7.35 -19.63
C GLY A 86 12.53 5.96 -19.74
N GLU A 87 11.72 4.90 -19.80
CA GLU A 87 12.18 3.52 -19.85
C GLU A 87 12.11 2.94 -21.28
N GLU A 88 12.92 1.88 -21.51
CA GLU A 88 12.85 1.13 -22.75
C GLU A 88 11.53 0.34 -22.83
N ALA A 89 10.92 0.32 -24.03
CA ALA A 89 9.61 -0.29 -24.21
C ALA A 89 9.64 -1.64 -24.93
N GLU A 90 10.81 -2.11 -25.36
CA GLU A 90 10.93 -3.38 -26.09
C GLU A 90 11.94 -4.34 -25.40
N PRO A 91 11.63 -5.63 -25.32
CA PRO A 91 10.37 -6.29 -25.71
C PRO A 91 9.20 -5.94 -24.76
N ALA A 92 8.06 -5.55 -25.33
CA ALA A 92 6.97 -4.92 -24.57
C ALA A 92 6.46 -5.78 -23.39
N GLU A 93 6.31 -7.08 -23.52
CA GLU A 93 5.84 -7.95 -22.44
C GLU A 93 6.86 -8.04 -21.29
N GLU A 94 8.14 -8.20 -21.61
CA GLU A 94 9.21 -8.28 -20.63
C GLU A 94 9.30 -6.96 -19.83
N GLN A 95 9.29 -5.83 -20.53
CA GLN A 95 9.38 -4.52 -19.91
C GLN A 95 8.13 -4.18 -19.10
N ALA A 96 6.92 -4.57 -19.57
CA ALA A 96 5.69 -4.40 -18.81
C ALA A 96 5.73 -5.14 -17.45
N ARG A 97 6.33 -6.33 -17.41
CA ARG A 97 6.51 -7.09 -16.17
C ARG A 97 7.61 -6.51 -15.28
N ALA A 98 8.76 -6.16 -15.87
CA ALA A 98 9.90 -5.57 -15.14
C ALA A 98 9.50 -4.27 -14.41
N HIS A 99 8.68 -3.45 -15.05
CA HIS A 99 8.17 -2.19 -14.49
C HIS A 99 6.79 -2.31 -13.84
N ARG A 100 6.32 -3.54 -13.60
CA ARG A 100 5.07 -3.85 -12.89
C ARG A 100 3.79 -3.29 -13.52
N LEU A 101 3.83 -2.83 -14.77
CA LEU A 101 2.62 -2.38 -15.48
C LEU A 101 1.58 -3.49 -15.52
N VAL A 102 2.07 -4.76 -15.58
CA VAL A 102 1.26 -5.97 -15.54
C VAL A 102 1.74 -6.83 -14.38
N LEU A 103 0.79 -7.36 -13.61
CA LEU A 103 1.10 -8.25 -12.48
C LEU A 103 1.69 -9.57 -12.96
N SER A 104 2.61 -10.15 -12.17
CA SER A 104 3.29 -11.41 -12.52
C SER A 104 2.35 -12.59 -12.77
N THR A 105 1.16 -12.54 -12.18
CA THR A 105 0.12 -13.57 -12.30
C THR A 105 -0.81 -13.39 -13.51
N GLN A 106 -0.74 -12.25 -14.19
CA GLN A 106 -1.61 -11.95 -15.33
C GLN A 106 -1.00 -12.42 -16.65
N THR A 107 -1.84 -13.07 -17.48
CA THR A 107 -1.52 -13.32 -18.88
C THR A 107 -1.78 -12.05 -19.68
N VAL A 108 -0.84 -11.63 -20.51
CA VAL A 108 -0.95 -10.42 -21.33
C VAL A 108 -1.12 -10.81 -22.78
N ASP A 109 -2.27 -10.43 -23.36
CA ASP A 109 -2.45 -10.40 -24.80
C ASP A 109 -2.13 -8.97 -25.28
N LEU A 110 -0.96 -8.79 -25.89
CA LEU A 110 -0.49 -7.46 -26.32
C LEU A 110 -1.33 -6.86 -27.46
N ASP A 111 -2.12 -7.69 -28.17
CA ASP A 111 -2.95 -7.23 -29.28
C ASP A 111 -4.42 -6.98 -28.86
N ALA A 112 -4.75 -7.31 -27.58
CA ALA A 112 -6.07 -7.01 -27.02
C ALA A 112 -6.24 -5.52 -26.72
N THR A 113 -7.46 -5.02 -26.88
CA THR A 113 -7.83 -3.66 -26.44
C THR A 113 -7.79 -3.55 -24.91
N VAL A 114 -7.41 -2.39 -24.39
CA VAL A 114 -7.27 -2.14 -22.95
C VAL A 114 -8.44 -1.29 -22.46
N GLU A 115 -9.10 -1.73 -21.40
CA GLU A 115 -10.11 -0.94 -20.69
C GLU A 115 -9.46 0.27 -19.98
N ARG A 116 -10.22 1.34 -19.81
CA ARG A 116 -9.75 2.56 -19.13
C ARG A 116 -9.25 2.28 -17.71
N ARG A 117 -9.96 1.45 -16.93
CA ARG A 117 -9.51 1.02 -15.60
C ARG A 117 -8.15 0.31 -15.64
N ALA A 118 -7.98 -0.63 -16.58
CA ALA A 118 -6.72 -1.34 -16.72
C ALA A 118 -5.56 -0.41 -17.12
N ALA A 119 -5.81 0.54 -18.03
CA ALA A 119 -4.83 1.56 -18.42
C ALA A 119 -4.46 2.46 -17.23
N ALA A 120 -5.43 2.85 -16.38
CA ALA A 120 -5.18 3.60 -15.16
C ALA A 120 -4.27 2.83 -14.19
N GLY A 121 -4.56 1.54 -13.97
CA GLY A 121 -3.70 0.68 -13.15
C GLY A 121 -2.29 0.55 -13.70
N MET A 122 -2.14 0.40 -15.03
CA MET A 122 -0.82 0.38 -15.68
C MET A 122 -0.06 1.70 -15.48
N ALA A 123 -0.72 2.83 -15.65
CA ALA A 123 -0.12 4.16 -15.50
C ALA A 123 0.30 4.42 -14.04
N ALA A 124 -0.56 4.12 -13.08
CA ALA A 124 -0.26 4.29 -11.66
C ALA A 124 0.94 3.43 -11.23
N ARG A 125 0.98 2.16 -11.65
CA ARG A 125 2.10 1.26 -11.36
C ARG A 125 3.39 1.68 -12.06
N ALA A 126 3.33 2.21 -13.30
CA ALA A 126 4.48 2.80 -13.97
C ALA A 126 5.09 3.96 -13.18
N LEU A 127 4.26 4.71 -12.46
CA LEU A 127 4.66 5.83 -11.61
C LEU A 127 4.96 5.42 -10.16
N ASP A 128 5.03 4.14 -9.86
CA ASP A 128 5.23 3.61 -8.50
C ASP A 128 4.17 4.05 -7.48
N LEU A 129 2.95 4.33 -7.93
CA LEU A 129 1.83 4.70 -7.07
C LEU A 129 1.11 3.45 -6.54
N LEU A 130 0.53 3.59 -5.34
CA LEU A 130 -0.31 2.58 -4.70
C LEU A 130 -1.79 2.82 -5.04
N SER A 131 -2.61 1.77 -4.95
CA SER A 131 -4.07 1.86 -5.07
C SER A 131 -4.77 2.33 -3.79
N ILE A 132 -4.02 2.60 -2.71
CA ILE A 132 -4.56 3.17 -1.47
C ILE A 132 -4.87 4.65 -1.72
N ALA A 133 -6.15 4.98 -1.88
CA ALA A 133 -6.64 6.29 -2.27
C ALA A 133 -7.82 6.74 -1.38
N GLY A 134 -8.23 7.99 -1.50
CA GLY A 134 -9.40 8.56 -0.84
C GLY A 134 -10.73 8.09 -1.43
N GLU A 135 -11.79 8.83 -1.13
CA GLU A 135 -13.10 8.58 -1.74
C GLU A 135 -13.07 8.89 -3.24
N SER A 136 -13.75 8.05 -4.02
CA SER A 136 -13.83 8.25 -5.45
C SER A 136 -14.66 9.49 -5.82
N PRO A 137 -14.16 10.33 -6.75
CA PRO A 137 -14.95 11.40 -7.33
C PRO A 137 -15.97 10.91 -8.38
N TYR A 138 -15.92 9.61 -8.75
CA TYR A 138 -16.71 9.01 -9.80
C TYR A 138 -17.81 8.12 -9.25
N ALA A 139 -19.02 8.26 -9.81
CA ALA A 139 -20.18 7.46 -9.37
C ALA A 139 -20.14 6.00 -9.88
N ASP A 140 -19.35 5.73 -10.92
CA ASP A 140 -19.28 4.44 -11.62
C ASP A 140 -17.95 3.68 -11.40
N CYS A 141 -17.03 4.23 -10.60
CA CYS A 141 -15.72 3.62 -10.41
C CYS A 141 -15.14 3.96 -9.02
N THR A 142 -14.84 2.94 -8.24
CA THR A 142 -14.15 3.04 -6.93
C THR A 142 -12.73 2.49 -6.94
N ASP A 143 -12.21 2.12 -8.13
CA ASP A 143 -10.87 1.56 -8.27
C ASP A 143 -9.80 2.51 -7.73
N GLY A 144 -8.98 2.03 -6.79
CA GLY A 144 -8.00 2.85 -6.08
C GLY A 144 -6.94 3.47 -6.99
N TYR A 145 -6.54 2.82 -8.08
CA TYR A 145 -5.59 3.41 -9.04
C TYR A 145 -6.22 4.54 -9.84
N VAL A 146 -7.49 4.42 -10.22
CA VAL A 146 -8.24 5.49 -10.90
C VAL A 146 -8.35 6.70 -9.98
N VAL A 147 -8.71 6.48 -8.72
CA VAL A 147 -8.81 7.56 -7.71
C VAL A 147 -7.44 8.19 -7.45
N LYS A 148 -6.38 7.38 -7.35
CA LYS A 148 -5.01 7.86 -7.14
C LYS A 148 -4.52 8.74 -8.28
N LEU A 149 -4.80 8.39 -9.54
CA LEU A 149 -4.47 9.25 -10.68
C LEU A 149 -5.25 10.56 -10.67
N TRP A 150 -6.49 10.55 -10.18
CA TRP A 150 -7.28 11.77 -10.00
C TRP A 150 -6.69 12.65 -8.87
N GLU A 151 -6.31 12.09 -7.72
CA GLU A 151 -5.64 12.81 -6.61
C GLU A 151 -4.35 13.49 -7.07
N LYS A 152 -3.54 12.79 -7.87
CA LYS A 152 -2.27 13.29 -8.41
C LYS A 152 -2.42 14.17 -9.64
N GLU A 153 -3.64 14.56 -10.04
CA GLU A 153 -3.95 15.41 -11.18
C GLU A 153 -3.48 14.85 -12.56
N ILE A 154 -3.26 13.54 -12.64
CA ILE A 154 -2.74 12.87 -13.84
C ILE A 154 -3.88 12.51 -14.80
N TRP A 155 -5.00 11.99 -14.28
CA TRP A 155 -6.17 11.66 -15.09
C TRP A 155 -7.45 12.07 -14.38
N ARG A 156 -8.08 13.13 -14.89
CA ARG A 156 -9.35 13.65 -14.37
C ARG A 156 -10.39 13.69 -15.49
N GLU A 157 -11.52 13.06 -15.26
CA GLU A 157 -12.67 13.12 -16.15
C GLU A 157 -13.68 14.15 -15.65
N GLU A 158 -14.25 14.90 -16.58
CA GLU A 158 -15.35 15.80 -16.28
C GLU A 158 -16.68 15.04 -16.27
N GLY A 159 -17.66 15.50 -15.47
CA GLY A 159 -19.02 14.94 -15.46
C GLY A 159 -19.24 13.81 -14.46
N GLY A 160 -18.26 13.43 -13.63
CA GLY A 160 -18.44 12.50 -12.51
C GLY A 160 -18.58 11.02 -12.89
N LEU A 161 -18.24 10.65 -14.14
CA LEU A 161 -18.18 9.27 -14.61
C LEU A 161 -16.80 8.99 -15.21
N PHE A 162 -16.18 7.90 -14.80
CA PHE A 162 -14.89 7.44 -15.35
C PHE A 162 -15.05 6.51 -16.54
N ARG A 163 -16.14 5.74 -16.62
CA ARG A 163 -16.40 4.71 -17.63
C ARG A 163 -15.31 3.65 -17.65
N PRO A 164 -15.12 2.92 -16.54
CA PRO A 164 -13.96 2.05 -16.29
C PRO A 164 -13.83 0.89 -17.30
N GLU A 165 -14.95 0.41 -17.85
CA GLU A 165 -15.01 -0.74 -18.77
C GLU A 165 -14.95 -0.35 -20.25
N ASP A 166 -15.03 0.96 -20.56
CA ASP A 166 -14.84 1.41 -21.95
C ASP A 166 -13.39 1.21 -22.36
N PRO A 167 -13.11 0.88 -23.64
CA PRO A 167 -11.75 0.88 -24.16
C PRO A 167 -11.10 2.26 -24.06
N ILE A 168 -9.84 2.34 -23.61
CA ILE A 168 -9.07 3.59 -23.72
C ILE A 168 -8.81 3.89 -25.19
N THR A 169 -9.08 5.12 -25.60
CA THR A 169 -8.78 5.57 -26.96
C THR A 169 -7.33 6.02 -27.10
N ARG A 170 -6.80 6.03 -28.33
CA ARG A 170 -5.43 6.52 -28.60
C ARG A 170 -5.27 8.00 -28.21
N GLY A 171 -6.33 8.82 -28.34
CA GLY A 171 -6.33 10.22 -27.94
C GLY A 171 -6.24 10.38 -26.42
N GLU A 172 -6.99 9.60 -25.66
CA GLU A 172 -6.93 9.56 -24.19
C GLU A 172 -5.57 9.04 -23.69
N LEU A 173 -5.03 8.00 -24.35
CA LEU A 173 -3.70 7.47 -24.03
C LEU A 173 -2.60 8.53 -24.26
N ALA A 174 -2.69 9.32 -25.31
CA ALA A 174 -1.73 10.38 -25.56
C ALA A 174 -1.76 11.44 -24.44
N ALA A 175 -2.96 11.81 -23.97
CA ALA A 175 -3.12 12.72 -22.84
C ALA A 175 -2.55 12.12 -21.54
N LEU A 176 -2.86 10.84 -21.26
CA LEU A 176 -2.37 10.10 -20.09
C LEU A 176 -0.84 10.00 -20.09
N ALA A 177 -0.23 9.64 -21.22
CA ALA A 177 1.24 9.53 -21.32
C ALA A 177 1.94 10.87 -21.08
N CYS A 178 1.40 11.97 -21.67
CA CYS A 178 1.95 13.31 -21.42
C CYS A 178 1.80 13.74 -19.97
N ALA A 179 0.66 13.46 -19.35
CA ALA A 179 0.41 13.78 -17.94
C ALA A 179 1.33 12.98 -17.02
N ALA A 180 1.48 11.69 -17.28
CA ALA A 180 2.39 10.81 -16.52
C ALA A 180 3.84 11.29 -16.60
N ALA A 181 4.32 11.67 -17.78
CA ALA A 181 5.69 12.18 -17.97
C ALA A 181 5.97 13.50 -17.22
N GLY A 182 4.94 14.32 -17.00
CA GLY A 182 5.04 15.60 -16.30
C GLY A 182 4.69 15.57 -14.81
N ALA A 183 4.26 14.40 -14.29
CA ALA A 183 3.74 14.30 -12.94
C ALA A 183 4.83 14.39 -11.87
N ASP A 184 4.65 15.23 -10.85
CA ASP A 184 5.42 15.20 -9.61
C ASP A 184 4.70 14.32 -8.58
N VAL A 185 4.90 13.02 -8.70
CA VAL A 185 4.28 12.04 -7.80
C VAL A 185 4.92 12.01 -6.41
N SER A 186 6.08 12.64 -6.25
CA SER A 186 6.80 12.72 -4.97
C SER A 186 6.28 13.81 -4.04
N ALA A 187 5.50 14.75 -4.55
CA ALA A 187 4.99 15.87 -3.77
C ALA A 187 4.12 15.39 -2.59
N GLY A 188 4.56 15.68 -1.36
CA GLY A 188 3.89 15.28 -0.13
C GLY A 188 4.02 13.81 0.26
N ALA A 189 4.58 12.96 -0.60
CA ALA A 189 4.80 11.54 -0.36
C ALA A 189 6.20 11.24 0.18
N PHE A 190 6.38 10.07 0.77
CA PHE A 190 7.70 9.53 1.11
C PHE A 190 7.99 8.25 0.32
N ARG A 191 9.28 7.92 0.18
CA ARG A 191 9.67 6.70 -0.54
C ARG A 191 9.78 5.53 0.43
N TYR A 192 9.06 4.45 0.14
CA TYR A 192 9.22 3.18 0.85
C TYR A 192 9.33 2.03 -0.16
N SER A 193 10.42 1.27 -0.08
CA SER A 193 10.75 0.27 -1.12
C SER A 193 10.72 0.94 -2.50
N ASN A 194 9.93 0.40 -3.42
CA ASN A 194 9.78 0.91 -4.78
C ASN A 194 8.49 1.75 -4.99
N TYR A 195 7.90 2.28 -3.90
CA TYR A 195 6.63 3.01 -3.99
C TYR A 195 6.72 4.42 -3.41
N TRP A 196 5.94 5.31 -3.98
CA TRP A 196 5.58 6.58 -3.36
C TRP A 196 4.37 6.36 -2.46
N VAL A 197 4.54 6.64 -1.17
CA VAL A 197 3.51 6.44 -0.14
C VAL A 197 3.03 7.79 0.34
N ASP A 198 1.74 8.07 0.13
CA ASP A 198 1.12 9.27 0.68
C ASP A 198 0.87 9.09 2.19
N PRO A 199 1.24 10.06 3.03
CA PRO A 199 0.89 10.00 4.44
C PRO A 199 -0.63 9.95 4.65
N LEU A 200 -1.07 9.09 5.56
CA LEU A 200 -2.47 8.97 5.94
C LEU A 200 -2.74 9.90 7.13
N GLU A 201 -3.15 11.14 6.85
CA GLU A 201 -3.31 12.20 7.86
C GLU A 201 -4.34 11.90 8.96
N THR A 202 -5.31 11.01 8.66
CA THR A 202 -6.34 10.60 9.62
C THR A 202 -5.92 9.45 10.53
N VAL A 203 -4.77 8.82 10.26
CA VAL A 203 -4.22 7.75 11.09
C VAL A 203 -3.28 8.37 12.13
N PRO A 204 -3.47 8.11 13.44
CA PRO A 204 -2.61 8.67 14.47
C PRO A 204 -1.14 8.29 14.27
N GLU A 205 -0.26 9.25 14.51
CA GLU A 205 1.19 9.01 14.43
C GLU A 205 1.69 8.19 15.62
N ASN A 206 2.85 7.54 15.45
CA ASN A 206 3.56 6.80 16.47
C ASN A 206 3.89 7.72 17.66
N PRO A 207 3.37 7.44 18.86
CA PRO A 207 3.57 8.30 20.02
C PRO A 207 4.85 8.00 20.80
N TYR A 208 5.61 6.96 20.45
CA TYR A 208 6.72 6.48 21.25
C TYR A 208 8.01 7.23 20.97
N ASP A 209 8.70 7.66 22.03
CA ASP A 209 10.02 8.29 21.92
C ASP A 209 11.09 7.22 21.68
N ALA A 210 11.77 7.30 20.54
CA ALA A 210 12.86 6.38 20.17
C ALA A 210 14.01 6.38 21.23
N ALA A 211 14.25 7.49 21.91
CA ALA A 211 15.28 7.57 22.96
C ALA A 211 14.90 6.90 24.27
N ALA A 212 13.62 6.53 24.43
CA ALA A 212 13.12 5.87 25.64
C ALA A 212 13.21 4.33 25.57
N PHE A 213 13.60 3.75 24.42
CA PHE A 213 13.90 2.33 24.32
C PHE A 213 15.31 2.03 24.79
N THR A 214 15.44 1.09 25.73
CA THR A 214 16.73 0.67 26.30
C THR A 214 16.87 -0.83 26.19
N TRP A 215 18.08 -1.30 25.86
CA TRP A 215 18.38 -2.71 25.63
C TRP A 215 19.30 -3.26 26.71
N GLU A 216 18.97 -4.44 27.20
CA GLU A 216 19.83 -5.26 28.05
C GLU A 216 19.90 -6.69 27.47
N GLY A 217 21.01 -7.00 26.79
CA GLY A 217 21.09 -8.21 25.98
C GLY A 217 20.15 -8.16 24.77
N ASP A 218 19.27 -9.15 24.67
CA ASP A 218 18.20 -9.26 23.67
C ASP A 218 16.84 -8.75 24.18
N THR A 219 16.79 -8.24 25.40
CA THR A 219 15.58 -7.69 26.01
C THR A 219 15.52 -6.18 25.84
N VAL A 220 14.37 -5.67 25.48
CA VAL A 220 14.11 -4.24 25.38
C VAL A 220 13.11 -3.79 26.44
N ALA A 221 13.34 -2.61 27.01
CA ALA A 221 12.41 -1.93 27.89
C ALA A 221 12.07 -0.54 27.34
N TYR A 222 10.84 -0.08 27.56
CA TYR A 222 10.42 1.29 27.26
C TYR A 222 10.25 2.06 28.56
N THR A 223 10.93 3.22 28.65
CA THR A 223 10.95 4.08 29.84
C THR A 223 10.33 5.46 29.59
N GLY A 224 9.68 5.64 28.42
CA GLY A 224 8.97 6.87 28.08
C GLY A 224 7.70 7.05 28.91
N GLY A 225 7.35 8.30 29.21
CA GLY A 225 6.12 8.60 29.95
C GLY A 225 4.85 8.34 29.16
N GLY A 226 3.75 8.12 29.89
CA GLY A 226 2.40 7.92 29.32
C GLY A 226 2.05 6.48 28.98
N TYR A 227 3.00 5.53 29.13
CA TYR A 227 2.78 4.12 28.83
C TYR A 227 3.55 3.20 29.78
N THR A 228 2.88 2.16 30.21
CA THR A 228 3.49 0.97 30.84
C THR A 228 3.67 -0.10 29.78
N ALA A 229 4.89 -0.61 29.57
CA ALA A 229 5.19 -1.67 28.61
C ALA A 229 5.23 -3.03 29.32
N LEU A 230 4.46 -4.01 28.82
CA LEU A 230 4.48 -5.39 29.24
C LEU A 230 5.36 -6.21 28.30
N ARG A 231 6.13 -7.18 28.84
CA ARG A 231 6.92 -8.12 28.05
C ARG A 231 6.09 -9.34 27.69
N GLY A 232 6.16 -9.77 26.46
CA GLY A 232 5.43 -10.93 25.97
C GLY A 232 6.21 -11.82 25.05
N VAL A 233 5.61 -12.97 24.79
CA VAL A 233 6.04 -13.91 23.75
C VAL A 233 4.88 -14.21 22.84
N ASP A 234 5.15 -14.46 21.55
CA ASP A 234 4.20 -15.13 20.69
C ASP A 234 4.71 -16.51 20.28
N VAL A 235 3.85 -17.51 20.38
CA VAL A 235 4.23 -18.92 20.26
C VAL A 235 3.24 -19.72 19.43
N SER A 236 3.76 -20.81 18.88
CA SER A 236 3.01 -21.79 18.10
C SER A 236 3.53 -23.20 18.37
N GLY A 237 3.15 -24.15 17.54
CA GLY A 237 3.74 -25.51 17.58
C GLY A 237 5.24 -25.54 17.28
N TYR A 238 5.82 -24.46 16.75
CA TYR A 238 7.27 -24.38 16.47
C TYR A 238 8.14 -24.36 17.73
N GLN A 239 7.64 -23.79 18.84
CA GLN A 239 8.38 -23.70 20.09
C GLN A 239 8.41 -25.04 20.88
N GLY A 240 7.65 -26.05 20.44
CA GLY A 240 7.65 -27.38 21.08
C GLY A 240 6.96 -27.40 22.44
N GLU A 241 7.56 -28.11 23.41
CA GLU A 241 7.10 -28.13 24.80
C GLU A 241 7.58 -26.87 25.51
N ILE A 242 6.71 -26.22 26.26
CA ILE A 242 6.99 -24.99 27.00
C ILE A 242 6.72 -25.18 28.47
N ASP A 243 7.69 -24.84 29.33
CA ASP A 243 7.52 -24.71 30.77
C ASP A 243 7.03 -23.29 31.11
N TRP A 244 5.71 -23.15 31.18
CA TRP A 244 5.05 -21.86 31.37
C TRP A 244 5.32 -21.23 32.75
N GLU A 245 5.63 -22.02 33.78
CA GLU A 245 6.04 -21.51 35.10
C GLU A 245 7.44 -20.86 35.00
N ALA A 246 8.36 -21.47 34.25
CA ALA A 246 9.67 -20.90 34.00
C ALA A 246 9.55 -19.61 33.13
N VAL A 247 8.74 -19.63 32.08
CA VAL A 247 8.44 -18.46 31.27
C VAL A 247 7.94 -17.29 32.13
N LYS A 248 6.99 -17.55 33.03
CA LYS A 248 6.48 -16.55 33.98
C LYS A 248 7.55 -16.02 34.91
N ALA A 249 8.41 -16.94 35.44
CA ALA A 249 9.50 -16.58 36.34
C ALA A 249 10.59 -15.74 35.67
N ASP A 250 10.78 -15.88 34.36
CA ASP A 250 11.67 -15.04 33.52
C ASP A 250 11.15 -13.62 33.29
N GLY A 251 9.97 -13.29 33.82
CA GLY A 251 9.39 -11.95 33.77
C GLY A 251 8.57 -11.67 32.50
N ILE A 252 8.04 -12.71 31.87
CA ILE A 252 7.05 -12.56 30.80
C ILE A 252 5.68 -12.29 31.42
N ASP A 253 5.00 -11.27 30.94
CA ASP A 253 3.69 -10.79 31.42
C ASP A 253 2.54 -11.38 30.63
N PHE A 254 2.72 -11.62 29.32
CA PHE A 254 1.68 -12.12 28.43
C PHE A 254 2.20 -13.07 27.36
N ALA A 255 1.29 -13.87 26.81
CA ALA A 255 1.54 -14.73 25.66
C ALA A 255 0.46 -14.57 24.60
N MET A 256 0.87 -14.47 23.32
CA MET A 256 0.01 -14.60 22.14
C MET A 256 0.15 -16.03 21.61
N ILE A 257 -0.94 -16.79 21.55
CA ILE A 257 -0.94 -18.22 21.23
C ILE A 257 -1.56 -18.44 19.85
N ARG A 258 -0.84 -19.09 18.92
CA ARG A 258 -1.39 -19.41 17.61
C ARG A 258 -2.53 -20.40 17.69
N VAL A 259 -3.72 -20.04 17.21
CA VAL A 259 -4.88 -20.93 17.11
C VAL A 259 -4.73 -21.90 15.93
N GLY A 260 -4.24 -21.41 14.82
CA GLY A 260 -4.11 -22.12 13.55
C GLY A 260 -3.73 -21.18 12.43
N GLY A 261 -4.07 -21.56 11.22
CA GLY A 261 -3.79 -20.71 10.07
C GLY A 261 -4.48 -21.17 8.79
N ARG A 262 -4.25 -20.41 7.72
CA ARG A 262 -4.66 -20.76 6.35
C ARG A 262 -3.43 -21.16 5.56
N PHE A 263 -3.49 -22.29 4.86
CA PHE A 263 -2.39 -22.75 4.02
C PHE A 263 -2.10 -21.76 2.87
N THR A 264 -0.84 -21.44 2.69
CA THR A 264 -0.33 -20.41 1.76
C THR A 264 -0.64 -20.66 0.28
N ARG A 265 -0.89 -21.91 -0.12
CA ARG A 265 -1.18 -22.30 -1.50
C ARG A 265 -2.61 -22.80 -1.68
N SER A 266 -3.03 -23.76 -0.86
CA SER A 266 -4.33 -24.41 -0.99
C SER A 266 -5.49 -23.59 -0.46
N GLY A 267 -5.24 -22.66 0.47
CA GLY A 267 -6.25 -21.85 1.14
C GLY A 267 -7.11 -22.61 2.17
N GLY A 268 -6.80 -23.87 2.46
CA GLY A 268 -7.49 -24.62 3.51
C GLY A 268 -7.07 -24.16 4.92
N LEU A 269 -7.98 -24.26 5.88
CA LEU A 269 -7.70 -23.93 7.29
C LEU A 269 -7.06 -25.11 8.02
N TYR A 270 -6.23 -24.83 9.03
CA TYR A 270 -5.62 -25.85 9.88
C TYR A 270 -5.53 -25.37 11.33
N ASP A 271 -5.57 -26.30 12.27
CA ASP A 271 -5.33 -26.02 13.69
C ASP A 271 -3.83 -26.09 14.01
N ASP A 272 -3.38 -25.21 14.91
CA ASP A 272 -2.04 -25.38 15.50
C ASP A 272 -2.06 -26.55 16.47
N SER A 273 -1.17 -27.51 16.29
CA SER A 273 -1.16 -28.75 17.07
C SER A 273 -0.84 -28.55 18.56
N ALA A 274 -0.25 -27.41 18.91
CA ALA A 274 0.09 -27.07 20.29
C ALA A 274 -0.92 -26.12 20.94
N PHE A 275 -1.91 -25.62 20.20
CA PHE A 275 -2.82 -24.58 20.67
C PHE A 275 -3.42 -24.89 22.05
N THR A 276 -4.12 -26.02 22.19
CA THR A 276 -4.81 -26.37 23.44
C THR A 276 -3.84 -26.49 24.62
N ARG A 277 -2.67 -27.07 24.39
CA ARG A 277 -1.65 -27.22 25.44
C ARG A 277 -1.08 -25.87 25.83
N ASN A 278 -0.72 -25.04 24.86
CA ASN A 278 -0.08 -23.76 25.10
C ASN A 278 -1.03 -22.76 25.78
N ILE A 279 -2.28 -22.65 25.31
CA ILE A 279 -3.25 -21.74 25.92
C ILE A 279 -3.58 -22.13 27.37
N GLN A 280 -3.77 -23.43 27.65
CA GLN A 280 -4.04 -23.89 28.99
C GLN A 280 -2.83 -23.68 29.93
N GLY A 281 -1.62 -24.03 29.47
CA GLY A 281 -0.41 -23.85 30.26
C GLY A 281 -0.12 -22.39 30.59
N ALA A 282 -0.29 -21.47 29.61
CA ALA A 282 -0.11 -20.03 29.85
C ALA A 282 -1.14 -19.47 30.86
N LEU A 283 -2.41 -19.88 30.76
CA LEU A 283 -3.46 -19.51 31.71
C LEU A 283 -3.21 -20.04 33.10
N ASP A 284 -2.81 -21.31 33.21
CA ASP A 284 -2.51 -21.97 34.51
C ASP A 284 -1.33 -21.30 35.21
N ALA A 285 -0.30 -20.86 34.47
CA ALA A 285 0.82 -20.08 34.98
C ALA A 285 0.46 -18.64 35.36
N GLY A 286 -0.77 -18.20 35.06
CA GLY A 286 -1.28 -16.84 35.37
C GLY A 286 -0.71 -15.75 34.49
N LEU A 287 -0.36 -16.07 33.24
CA LEU A 287 -0.04 -15.10 32.21
C LEU A 287 -1.32 -14.44 31.68
N ARG A 288 -1.20 -13.21 31.16
CA ARG A 288 -2.23 -12.64 30.29
C ARG A 288 -2.15 -13.35 28.94
N VAL A 289 -3.29 -13.80 28.43
CA VAL A 289 -3.32 -14.58 27.20
C VAL A 289 -4.17 -13.91 26.15
N GLY A 290 -3.62 -13.84 24.95
CA GLY A 290 -4.29 -13.55 23.69
C GLY A 290 -4.03 -14.64 22.67
N VAL A 291 -4.61 -14.50 21.51
CA VAL A 291 -4.44 -15.49 20.45
C VAL A 291 -4.21 -14.83 19.12
N TYR A 292 -3.59 -15.57 18.19
CA TYR A 292 -3.47 -15.12 16.81
C TYR A 292 -3.76 -16.24 15.81
N PHE A 293 -4.13 -15.82 14.60
CA PHE A 293 -4.40 -16.72 13.50
C PHE A 293 -3.55 -16.30 12.29
N PHE A 294 -2.71 -17.22 11.78
CA PHE A 294 -1.89 -16.99 10.61
C PHE A 294 -2.76 -16.96 9.35
N SER A 295 -3.01 -15.77 8.84
CA SER A 295 -3.94 -15.52 7.75
C SER A 295 -3.24 -15.46 6.39
N GLN A 296 -3.92 -16.00 5.42
CA GLN A 296 -3.62 -15.84 3.99
C GLN A 296 -4.92 -15.50 3.23
N ALA A 297 -5.85 -14.81 3.88
CA ALA A 297 -7.10 -14.38 3.29
C ALA A 297 -6.87 -13.43 2.10
N VAL A 298 -7.68 -13.57 1.06
CA VAL A 298 -7.64 -12.76 -0.15
C VAL A 298 -8.98 -12.06 -0.44
N SER A 299 -9.91 -12.12 0.52
CA SER A 299 -11.20 -11.44 0.47
C SER A 299 -11.82 -11.28 1.86
N ALA A 300 -12.88 -10.45 1.97
CA ALA A 300 -13.67 -10.29 3.19
C ALA A 300 -14.32 -11.61 3.64
N GLU A 301 -14.83 -12.41 2.71
CA GLU A 301 -15.45 -13.71 3.02
C GLU A 301 -14.49 -14.65 3.70
N GLU A 302 -13.23 -14.68 3.24
CA GLU A 302 -12.20 -15.50 3.87
C GLU A 302 -11.81 -14.97 5.24
N GLY A 303 -11.75 -13.65 5.42
CA GLY A 303 -11.56 -13.02 6.74
C GLY A 303 -12.66 -13.42 7.74
N LEU A 304 -13.92 -13.43 7.31
CA LEU A 304 -15.04 -13.93 8.13
C LEU A 304 -14.94 -15.43 8.43
N GLU A 305 -14.53 -16.25 7.47
CA GLU A 305 -14.30 -17.69 7.67
C GLU A 305 -13.22 -17.94 8.73
N GLU A 306 -12.10 -17.21 8.66
CA GLU A 306 -11.01 -17.27 9.63
C GLU A 306 -11.46 -16.82 11.03
N ALA A 307 -12.23 -15.73 11.11
CA ALA A 307 -12.80 -15.26 12.37
C ALA A 307 -13.72 -16.33 13.01
N ALA A 308 -14.63 -16.91 12.22
CA ALA A 308 -15.52 -17.97 12.73
C ALA A 308 -14.74 -19.19 13.23
N TRP A 309 -13.67 -19.57 12.51
CA TRP A 309 -12.77 -20.67 12.91
C TRP A 309 -12.09 -20.39 14.25
N VAL A 310 -11.57 -19.18 14.44
CA VAL A 310 -10.91 -18.76 15.69
C VAL A 310 -11.92 -18.72 16.84
N LEU A 311 -13.06 -18.06 16.65
CA LEU A 311 -14.08 -17.86 17.68
C LEU A 311 -14.64 -19.18 18.22
N GLU A 312 -14.80 -20.20 17.36
CA GLU A 312 -15.21 -21.53 17.79
C GLU A 312 -14.18 -22.17 18.74
N ARG A 313 -12.88 -21.99 18.46
CA ARG A 313 -11.80 -22.63 19.20
C ARG A 313 -11.43 -21.96 20.51
N ILE A 314 -11.64 -20.66 20.58
CA ILE A 314 -11.36 -19.89 21.80
C ILE A 314 -12.56 -19.83 22.76
N ALA A 315 -13.70 -20.36 22.35
CA ALA A 315 -14.89 -20.37 23.20
C ALA A 315 -14.62 -21.07 24.54
N GLY A 316 -14.79 -20.33 25.63
CA GLY A 316 -14.60 -20.84 26.99
C GLY A 316 -13.23 -20.59 27.62
N TYR A 317 -12.28 -20.01 26.89
CA TYR A 317 -11.04 -19.50 27.47
C TYR A 317 -11.22 -18.03 27.91
N ASP A 318 -10.60 -17.66 29.04
CA ASP A 318 -10.61 -16.30 29.57
C ASP A 318 -9.43 -15.51 28.99
N LEU A 319 -9.66 -14.82 27.89
CA LEU A 319 -8.64 -14.04 27.18
C LEU A 319 -8.59 -12.61 27.72
N SER A 320 -7.44 -12.20 28.21
CA SER A 320 -7.18 -10.83 28.69
C SER A 320 -6.37 -9.96 27.71
N MET A 321 -5.82 -10.57 26.66
CA MET A 321 -5.16 -9.93 25.53
C MET A 321 -6.03 -10.06 24.25
N PRO A 322 -5.73 -9.34 23.18
CA PRO A 322 -6.54 -9.35 21.96
C PRO A 322 -6.59 -10.70 21.21
N VAL A 323 -7.57 -10.79 20.31
CA VAL A 323 -7.63 -11.77 19.22
C VAL A 323 -7.06 -11.12 17.97
N ALA A 324 -5.94 -11.62 17.49
CA ALA A 324 -5.17 -11.02 16.41
C ALA A 324 -5.30 -11.78 15.09
N LEU A 325 -5.41 -11.05 13.97
CA LEU A 325 -5.21 -11.59 12.64
C LEU A 325 -3.77 -11.29 12.20
N ASP A 326 -2.99 -12.31 11.93
CA ASP A 326 -1.62 -12.23 11.45
C ASP A 326 -1.60 -12.51 9.94
N TRP A 327 -1.85 -11.44 9.15
CA TRP A 327 -1.77 -11.52 7.70
C TRP A 327 -0.39 -11.14 7.21
N GLU A 328 0.26 -12.06 6.51
CA GLU A 328 1.60 -11.84 5.99
C GLU A 328 1.66 -11.94 4.46
N TYR A 329 2.35 -10.99 3.85
CA TYR A 329 2.74 -11.10 2.46
C TYR A 329 3.92 -12.06 2.33
N LEU A 330 3.71 -13.15 1.61
CA LEU A 330 4.76 -14.12 1.31
C LEU A 330 5.27 -13.91 -0.12
N ASP A 331 6.54 -13.56 -0.23
CA ASP A 331 7.22 -13.45 -1.53
C ASP A 331 7.65 -14.83 -1.99
N GLY A 332 7.29 -15.22 -3.20
CA GLY A 332 7.70 -16.53 -3.72
C GLY A 332 6.79 -17.20 -4.75
N GLY A 333 6.06 -16.43 -5.55
CA GLY A 333 5.48 -16.85 -6.85
C GLY A 333 4.35 -17.88 -6.83
N GLU A 334 4.18 -18.68 -5.78
CA GLU A 334 3.10 -19.68 -5.65
C GLU A 334 2.20 -19.42 -4.43
N ALA A 335 2.47 -18.37 -3.65
CA ALA A 335 1.60 -17.99 -2.56
C ALA A 335 0.33 -17.35 -3.09
N ARG A 336 -0.80 -17.69 -2.50
CA ARG A 336 -2.12 -17.17 -2.89
C ARG A 336 -2.28 -15.66 -2.69
N THR A 337 -1.47 -15.08 -1.80
CA THR A 337 -1.40 -13.62 -1.54
C THR A 337 -0.57 -12.85 -2.57
N THR A 338 0.10 -13.56 -3.52
CA THR A 338 0.86 -12.91 -4.58
C THR A 338 -0.07 -12.11 -5.49
N GLY A 339 0.19 -10.81 -5.62
CA GLY A 339 -0.59 -9.92 -6.49
C GLY A 339 -1.97 -9.53 -5.95
N VAL A 340 -2.30 -9.87 -4.69
CA VAL A 340 -3.53 -9.41 -4.05
C VAL A 340 -3.42 -7.90 -3.79
N GLU A 341 -4.44 -7.18 -4.23
CA GLU A 341 -4.52 -5.72 -4.09
C GLU A 341 -4.79 -5.31 -2.64
N PRO A 342 -4.33 -4.14 -2.21
CA PRO A 342 -4.49 -3.63 -0.84
C PRO A 342 -5.94 -3.59 -0.35
N GLU A 343 -6.90 -3.30 -1.23
CA GLU A 343 -8.31 -3.27 -0.89
C GLU A 343 -8.79 -4.64 -0.37
N ALA A 344 -8.51 -5.71 -1.10
CA ALA A 344 -8.93 -7.07 -0.73
C ALA A 344 -8.26 -7.56 0.57
N VAL A 345 -7.00 -7.17 0.81
CA VAL A 345 -6.30 -7.47 2.06
C VAL A 345 -6.96 -6.73 3.22
N THR A 346 -7.22 -5.43 3.05
CA THR A 346 -7.86 -4.60 4.06
C THR A 346 -9.26 -5.09 4.38
N ASP A 347 -10.04 -5.48 3.35
CA ASP A 347 -11.38 -6.07 3.52
C ASP A 347 -11.35 -7.34 4.38
N GLY A 348 -10.36 -8.22 4.14
CA GLY A 348 -10.19 -9.45 4.93
C GLY A 348 -9.85 -9.16 6.38
N VAL A 349 -8.91 -8.25 6.63
CA VAL A 349 -8.51 -7.83 7.99
C VAL A 349 -9.65 -7.17 8.73
N GLU A 350 -10.34 -6.22 8.09
CA GLU A 350 -11.49 -5.52 8.68
C GLU A 350 -12.63 -6.50 9.04
N ALA A 351 -12.95 -7.41 8.13
CA ALA A 351 -14.00 -8.41 8.34
C ALA A 351 -13.70 -9.34 9.52
N PHE A 352 -12.45 -9.80 9.67
CA PHE A 352 -12.01 -10.58 10.83
C PHE A 352 -12.13 -9.79 12.12
N CYS A 353 -11.55 -8.59 12.15
CA CYS A 353 -11.53 -7.75 13.35
C CYS A 353 -12.94 -7.37 13.80
N ALA A 354 -13.81 -6.98 12.87
CA ALA A 354 -15.22 -6.67 13.17
C ALA A 354 -15.96 -7.88 13.75
N ALA A 355 -15.73 -9.09 13.24
CA ALA A 355 -16.33 -10.30 13.76
C ALA A 355 -15.82 -10.65 15.18
N ALA A 356 -14.54 -10.44 15.46
CA ALA A 356 -13.96 -10.64 16.79
C ALA A 356 -14.57 -9.66 17.82
N GLU A 357 -14.70 -8.37 17.46
CA GLU A 357 -15.34 -7.37 18.32
C GLU A 357 -16.84 -7.66 18.55
N ALA A 358 -17.57 -8.06 17.50
CA ALA A 358 -18.97 -8.45 17.62
C ALA A 358 -19.17 -9.64 18.57
N ALA A 359 -18.15 -10.50 18.72
CA ALA A 359 -18.14 -11.61 19.70
C ALA A 359 -17.67 -11.19 21.11
N GLY A 360 -17.31 -9.91 21.32
CA GLY A 360 -16.92 -9.34 22.61
C GLY A 360 -15.42 -9.40 22.93
N TYR A 361 -14.59 -9.72 21.97
CA TYR A 361 -13.12 -9.70 22.11
C TYR A 361 -12.55 -8.36 21.62
N ARG A 362 -11.40 -7.96 22.15
CA ARG A 362 -10.61 -6.90 21.55
C ARG A 362 -9.96 -7.46 20.28
N ALA A 363 -10.09 -6.74 19.18
CA ALA A 363 -9.52 -7.15 17.91
C ALA A 363 -8.17 -6.47 17.64
N MET A 364 -7.27 -7.20 17.03
CA MET A 364 -5.93 -6.74 16.67
C MET A 364 -5.56 -7.27 15.28
N PHE A 365 -4.75 -6.53 14.55
CA PHE A 365 -4.12 -7.03 13.33
C PHE A 365 -2.61 -6.85 13.39
N TYR A 366 -1.90 -7.83 12.84
CA TYR A 366 -0.44 -7.79 12.71
C TYR A 366 -0.05 -7.12 11.39
N CYS A 367 1.00 -6.33 11.43
CA CYS A 367 1.67 -5.84 10.22
C CYS A 367 3.15 -5.54 10.49
N ASN A 368 3.97 -5.74 9.46
CA ASN A 368 5.29 -5.13 9.37
C ASN A 368 5.23 -3.85 8.53
N ARG A 369 6.35 -3.14 8.35
CA ARG A 369 6.40 -1.93 7.52
C ARG A 369 5.86 -2.13 6.11
N TYR A 370 6.15 -3.29 5.48
CA TYR A 370 5.68 -3.56 4.13
C TYR A 370 4.16 -3.68 4.07
N CYS A 371 3.58 -4.49 4.95
CA CYS A 371 2.13 -4.62 5.00
C CYS A 371 1.46 -3.29 5.39
N GLY A 372 1.98 -2.60 6.41
CA GLY A 372 1.40 -1.34 6.91
C GLY A 372 1.45 -0.19 5.90
N TYR A 373 2.49 -0.10 5.07
CA TYR A 373 2.58 0.98 4.07
C TYR A 373 2.02 0.62 2.69
N ILE A 374 2.04 -0.68 2.31
CA ILE A 374 1.81 -1.10 0.92
C ILE A 374 0.52 -1.92 0.76
N LYS A 375 0.10 -2.67 1.80
CA LYS A 375 -0.96 -3.66 1.69
C LYS A 375 -2.22 -3.34 2.48
N LEU A 376 -2.14 -2.40 3.43
CA LEU A 376 -3.26 -2.07 4.30
C LEU A 376 -3.67 -0.60 4.17
N ASP A 377 -4.94 -0.34 3.99
CA ASP A 377 -5.51 0.98 4.22
C ASP A 377 -5.79 1.18 5.70
N LEU A 378 -4.78 1.67 6.42
CA LEU A 378 -4.86 1.84 7.87
C LEU A 378 -5.96 2.82 8.31
N ARG A 379 -6.51 3.67 7.43
CA ARG A 379 -7.63 4.57 7.74
C ARG A 379 -8.88 3.79 8.14
N ARG A 380 -9.08 2.62 7.53
CA ARG A 380 -10.21 1.71 7.80
C ARG A 380 -10.02 0.88 9.06
N LEU A 381 -8.77 0.76 9.53
CA LEU A 381 -8.39 -0.14 10.62
C LEU A 381 -8.12 0.60 11.94
N THR A 382 -8.33 1.92 12.01
CA THR A 382 -8.03 2.75 13.20
C THR A 382 -8.83 2.40 14.45
N ALA A 383 -9.93 1.65 14.33
CA ALA A 383 -10.71 1.16 15.45
C ALA A 383 -10.06 -0.04 16.16
N TYR A 384 -9.13 -0.75 15.51
CA TYR A 384 -8.53 -1.98 15.99
C TYR A 384 -7.11 -1.73 16.49
N GLU A 385 -6.64 -2.61 17.38
CA GLU A 385 -5.28 -2.57 17.87
C GLU A 385 -4.30 -3.02 16.78
N THR A 386 -3.11 -2.44 16.75
CA THR A 386 -2.06 -2.83 15.79
C THR A 386 -0.93 -3.55 16.49
N TRP A 387 -0.59 -4.73 16.02
CA TRP A 387 0.62 -5.49 16.37
C TRP A 387 1.67 -5.27 15.28
N PHE A 388 2.64 -4.44 15.58
CA PHE A 388 3.65 -4.03 14.61
C PHE A 388 4.94 -4.83 14.78
N ALA A 389 5.49 -5.38 13.69
CA ALA A 389 6.75 -6.09 13.70
C ALA A 389 7.87 -5.31 12.99
N GLN A 390 8.97 -5.14 13.70
CA GLN A 390 10.20 -4.56 13.18
C GLN A 390 11.36 -4.94 14.09
N TYR A 391 12.36 -5.62 13.55
CA TYR A 391 13.53 -6.13 14.29
C TYR A 391 14.68 -5.12 14.20
N ASP A 392 14.51 -4.00 14.89
CA ASP A 392 15.44 -2.87 14.95
C ASP A 392 15.62 -2.38 16.40
N LEU A 393 16.49 -1.40 16.62
CA LEU A 393 16.74 -0.84 17.96
C LEU A 393 15.51 -0.15 18.57
N PHE A 394 14.64 0.37 17.74
CA PHE A 394 13.36 0.98 18.09
C PHE A 394 12.43 0.94 16.87
N PRO A 395 11.10 0.98 17.08
CA PRO A 395 10.14 0.97 15.99
C PRO A 395 10.04 2.37 15.35
N ASP A 396 10.38 2.47 14.06
CA ASP A 396 10.32 3.71 13.29
C ASP A 396 9.10 3.80 12.36
N PHE A 397 8.12 2.95 12.58
CA PHE A 397 6.85 3.01 11.86
C PHE A 397 6.15 4.34 12.11
N ARG A 398 5.63 4.95 11.04
CA ARG A 398 5.03 6.28 11.12
C ARG A 398 3.77 6.33 11.99
N TYR A 399 2.98 5.27 12.00
CA TYR A 399 1.65 5.25 12.61
C TYR A 399 1.65 4.54 13.95
N THR A 400 0.61 4.82 14.76
CA THR A 400 0.43 4.22 16.08
C THR A 400 0.30 2.71 16.02
N PHE A 401 0.76 2.04 17.05
CA PHE A 401 0.58 0.62 17.31
C PHE A 401 0.48 0.42 18.83
N THR A 402 -0.07 -0.72 19.27
CA THR A 402 -0.22 -1.08 20.68
C THR A 402 0.71 -2.21 21.11
N MET A 403 1.19 -3.01 20.15
CA MET A 403 2.16 -4.07 20.40
C MET A 403 3.29 -4.01 19.38
N TRP A 404 4.52 -4.25 19.84
CA TRP A 404 5.72 -4.29 19.01
C TRP A 404 6.45 -5.61 19.16
N GLN A 405 6.48 -6.42 18.09
CA GLN A 405 7.35 -7.59 17.98
C GLN A 405 8.74 -7.12 17.55
N TYR A 406 9.72 -7.25 18.44
CA TYR A 406 11.03 -6.66 18.25
C TYR A 406 12.15 -7.63 17.88
N THR A 407 11.91 -8.92 18.00
CA THR A 407 12.83 -9.98 17.56
C THR A 407 12.11 -11.29 17.36
N SER A 408 12.61 -12.13 16.47
CA SER A 408 12.20 -13.53 16.28
C SER A 408 13.27 -14.52 16.76
N GLN A 409 14.26 -14.04 17.52
CA GLN A 409 15.42 -14.82 17.96
C GLN A 409 15.64 -14.71 19.48
N GLY A 410 14.59 -14.32 20.21
CA GLY A 410 14.67 -14.18 21.65
C GLY A 410 14.89 -15.52 22.36
N GLN A 411 15.40 -15.44 23.57
CA GLN A 411 15.58 -16.56 24.48
C GLN A 411 14.82 -16.30 25.77
N VAL A 412 14.02 -17.27 26.20
CA VAL A 412 13.21 -17.19 27.41
C VAL A 412 13.34 -18.52 28.19
N ASP A 413 13.57 -18.42 29.47
CA ASP A 413 13.62 -19.62 30.31
C ASP A 413 12.31 -20.39 30.21
N GLY A 414 12.38 -21.69 29.94
CA GLY A 414 11.22 -22.56 29.72
C GLY A 414 10.85 -22.77 28.24
N ILE A 415 11.55 -22.12 27.29
CA ILE A 415 11.38 -22.32 25.84
C ILE A 415 12.74 -22.69 25.24
N ASP A 416 12.88 -23.94 24.75
CA ASP A 416 14.15 -24.41 24.19
C ASP A 416 14.49 -23.85 22.80
N ALA A 417 13.47 -23.43 22.03
CA ALA A 417 13.63 -22.86 20.69
C ALA A 417 13.71 -21.33 20.73
N PRO A 418 14.28 -20.67 19.72
CA PRO A 418 14.10 -19.23 19.54
C PRO A 418 12.62 -18.85 19.54
N VAL A 419 12.31 -17.74 20.16
CA VAL A 419 10.93 -17.25 20.31
C VAL A 419 10.82 -15.77 19.96
N ASP A 420 9.66 -15.40 19.43
CA ASP A 420 9.32 -14.02 19.16
C ASP A 420 9.05 -13.29 20.49
N LEU A 421 9.64 -12.09 20.62
CA LEU A 421 9.49 -11.25 21.80
C LEU A 421 8.75 -9.95 21.47
N ASP A 422 7.83 -9.58 22.36
CA ASP A 422 6.92 -8.47 22.20
C ASP A 422 6.96 -7.48 23.36
N LEU A 423 6.66 -6.21 23.05
CA LEU A 423 6.23 -5.23 24.04
C LEU A 423 4.79 -4.82 23.76
N TYR A 424 3.93 -4.89 24.77
CA TYR A 424 2.56 -4.37 24.69
C TYR A 424 2.43 -3.12 25.55
N PHE A 425 1.99 -2.02 24.93
CA PHE A 425 1.95 -0.68 25.53
C PHE A 425 0.54 -0.37 26.07
N ILE A 426 0.44 -0.17 27.37
CA ILE A 426 -0.79 0.21 28.06
C ILE A 426 -0.67 1.69 28.43
N PRO A 427 -1.60 2.56 28.01
CA PRO A 427 -1.66 3.94 28.49
C PRO A 427 -1.80 4.00 30.01
N ASP A 428 -1.05 4.91 30.68
CA ASP A 428 -1.04 5.10 32.13
C ASP A 428 -2.37 5.62 32.70
#